data_8c89ba35695d0520bb1aef1e68e937d8
#
_entry.id   8c89ba35695d0520bb1aef1e68e937d8
#
_cell.length_a   1.000
_cell.length_b   1.000
_cell.length_c   1.000
_cell.angle_alpha   90.00
_cell.angle_beta   90.00
_cell.angle_gamma   90.00
#
_symmetry.space_group_name_H-M   'P 1'
#
loop_
_entity.id
_entity.type
_entity.pdbx_description
1 polymer ?
#
loop_
_entity_poly.entity_id
_entity_poly.type
_entity_poly.pdbx_seq_one_letter_code
_entity_poly.pdbx_strand_id
1 'polypeptide(L)'
;YENSPLEKVIKQHNPGRVWRENGRSLKIDEYVNIAGNDTLGCFGFQLINGAREALNISVSKQYENGSLLVTRSEDEDGVTLFEFKDRLERTVLERRIESRLKGDKQLSDTYYIYDDLGKLCAVLPPALSDQLSVGNIPAEKLDMYGYLYKYDVAGNLMAKKLPGISWEYYVYNVNNNLIFSQNGEERKRGEWKFSIPDAFGRVCLQGVCKVAIDPFDNPYLKPIFSGLSNWYVCQYVGSTEYGGYQFSGSLMAGLVGPKPLVQVINYYDNYDFMYRTDLSARDEFRYTHEEGFAATSSSAKGMLTGIAKLHTDAYDQYRNGEYGVDSPYNYSVMYYDDRGRLSQTVSDNHLGGMDRDFFSYDFNGNALRHLHRQTGAGNEILSDSYTYEYDHAERLVKALHRLGDAQEVILIDNVYDDLGRLSRKTFHNGLLNTSYSYNIRSWLTGITGSSFEQVLHYTDGTGIPYYNGNISSMVWKSGEDDIMRGYHFTYDNLNRLTNAVYGEGSVLVQNQNRFNEQVTGYDKM
;
A
#
# COMPACT_ATOMS: atom_id res chain seq x y z
N TYR A 1 -25.36 -26.11 2.10
CA TYR A 1 -26.08 -25.23 3.01
C TYR A 1 -26.49 -25.98 4.25
N GLU A 2 -26.65 -25.28 5.35
CA GLU A 2 -27.25 -25.79 6.58
C GLU A 2 -28.71 -26.15 6.35
N ASN A 3 -29.20 -27.23 6.99
CA ASN A 3 -30.62 -27.61 6.89
C ASN A 3 -31.46 -26.80 7.92
N SER A 4 -31.43 -25.48 7.78
CA SER A 4 -32.17 -24.52 8.62
C SER A 4 -32.79 -23.42 7.75
N PRO A 5 -33.77 -22.66 8.28
CA PRO A 5 -34.37 -21.53 7.57
C PRO A 5 -33.35 -20.41 7.19
N LEU A 6 -32.16 -20.41 7.78
CA LEU A 6 -31.13 -19.42 7.51
C LEU A 6 -30.28 -19.77 6.29
N GLU A 7 -30.36 -21.02 5.79
CA GLU A 7 -29.62 -21.51 4.61
C GLU A 7 -28.12 -21.10 4.58
N LYS A 8 -27.46 -21.15 5.73
CA LYS A 8 -26.04 -20.78 5.82
C LYS A 8 -25.17 -21.73 5.01
N VAL A 9 -24.12 -21.19 4.39
CA VAL A 9 -23.12 -21.99 3.67
C VAL A 9 -22.20 -22.65 4.68
N ILE A 10 -22.35 -23.96 4.86
CA ILE A 10 -21.48 -24.78 5.75
C ILE A 10 -20.37 -25.47 4.99
N LYS A 11 -20.53 -25.63 3.67
CA LYS A 11 -19.53 -26.26 2.81
C LYS A 11 -19.61 -25.70 1.40
N GLN A 12 -18.46 -25.31 0.87
CA GLN A 12 -18.35 -24.78 -0.49
C GLN A 12 -17.38 -25.64 -1.29
N HIS A 13 -17.83 -26.14 -2.44
CA HIS A 13 -16.99 -26.80 -3.42
C HIS A 13 -16.65 -25.81 -4.53
N ASN A 14 -15.41 -25.46 -4.62
CA ASN A 14 -14.89 -24.67 -5.72
C ASN A 14 -14.82 -25.51 -7.02
N PRO A 15 -14.75 -24.90 -8.24
CA PRO A 15 -14.71 -25.63 -9.50
C PRO A 15 -13.47 -26.55 -9.58
N GLY A 16 -13.63 -27.71 -10.22
CA GLY A 16 -12.58 -28.66 -10.50
C GLY A 16 -12.95 -30.10 -10.14
N ARG A 17 -12.80 -31.03 -11.13
CA ARG A 17 -13.07 -32.45 -10.93
C ARG A 17 -12.18 -33.06 -9.86
N VAL A 18 -10.86 -32.75 -9.92
CA VAL A 18 -9.85 -33.26 -9.00
C VAL A 18 -10.16 -32.92 -7.53
N TRP A 19 -10.65 -31.71 -7.26
CA TRP A 19 -11.06 -31.30 -5.91
C TRP A 19 -12.24 -32.10 -5.40
N ARG A 20 -13.25 -32.30 -6.25
CA ARG A 20 -14.46 -33.07 -5.90
C ARG A 20 -14.14 -34.54 -5.67
N GLU A 21 -13.35 -35.17 -6.53
CA GLU A 21 -12.95 -36.57 -6.42
C GLU A 21 -12.11 -36.82 -5.15
N ASN A 22 -11.32 -35.84 -4.71
CA ASN A 22 -10.53 -35.92 -3.48
C ASN A 22 -11.26 -35.35 -2.25
N GLY A 23 -12.56 -35.03 -2.36
CA GLY A 23 -13.39 -34.55 -1.26
C GLY A 23 -12.98 -33.18 -0.71
N ARG A 24 -12.23 -32.39 -1.48
CA ARG A 24 -11.69 -31.09 -1.06
C ARG A 24 -12.74 -30.00 -1.14
N SER A 25 -12.90 -29.26 -0.06
CA SER A 25 -13.89 -28.18 0.05
C SER A 25 -13.51 -27.22 1.16
N LEU A 26 -13.90 -25.99 1.02
CA LEU A 26 -13.96 -25.05 2.13
C LEU A 26 -15.10 -25.47 3.07
N LYS A 27 -14.84 -25.54 4.38
CA LYS A 27 -15.83 -25.83 5.42
C LYS A 27 -15.96 -24.62 6.35
N ILE A 28 -17.19 -24.36 6.78
CA ILE A 28 -17.50 -23.28 7.71
C ILE A 28 -18.43 -23.85 8.79
N ASP A 29 -18.00 -23.74 10.03
CA ASP A 29 -18.78 -24.15 11.20
C ASP A 29 -18.91 -22.96 12.15
N GLU A 30 -20.05 -22.85 12.82
CA GLU A 30 -20.29 -21.83 13.84
C GLU A 30 -20.41 -22.45 15.23
N TYR A 31 -19.77 -21.81 16.18
CA TYR A 31 -19.74 -22.20 17.59
C TYR A 31 -19.97 -20.99 18.47
N VAL A 32 -20.05 -21.21 19.76
CA VAL A 32 -19.90 -20.17 20.77
C VAL A 32 -18.64 -20.44 21.59
N ASN A 33 -18.08 -19.41 22.20
CA ASN A 33 -16.91 -19.56 23.06
C ASN A 33 -17.26 -20.36 24.33
N ILE A 34 -16.27 -21.11 24.83
CA ILE A 34 -16.36 -21.92 26.04
C ILE A 34 -15.14 -21.63 26.90
N ALA A 35 -15.34 -20.99 28.06
CA ALA A 35 -14.27 -20.71 29.01
C ALA A 35 -13.60 -21.99 29.51
N GLY A 36 -12.27 -21.97 29.60
CA GLY A 36 -11.45 -23.12 29.97
C GLY A 36 -11.24 -24.16 28.88
N ASN A 37 -11.85 -23.99 27.70
CA ASN A 37 -11.58 -24.82 26.54
C ASN A 37 -10.36 -24.30 25.77
N ASP A 38 -9.41 -25.18 25.44
CA ASP A 38 -8.17 -24.81 24.75
C ASP A 38 -8.41 -24.18 23.36
N THR A 39 -9.45 -24.64 22.66
CA THR A 39 -9.74 -24.17 21.29
C THR A 39 -10.78 -23.04 21.27
N LEU A 40 -11.78 -23.07 22.16
CA LEU A 40 -12.90 -22.13 22.17
C LEU A 40 -12.84 -21.12 23.33
N GLY A 41 -11.82 -21.16 24.18
CA GLY A 41 -11.58 -20.14 25.21
C GLY A 41 -10.96 -18.88 24.61
N CYS A 42 -11.38 -17.72 25.12
CA CYS A 42 -10.88 -16.40 24.70
C CYS A 42 -10.67 -15.53 25.94
N PHE A 43 -9.49 -14.93 26.09
CA PHE A 43 -9.24 -13.94 27.15
C PHE A 43 -9.98 -12.64 26.87
N GLY A 44 -10.50 -12.02 27.93
CA GLY A 44 -10.97 -10.65 27.91
C GLY A 44 -9.85 -9.68 28.26
N PHE A 45 -10.01 -8.42 27.89
CA PHE A 45 -9.05 -7.37 28.14
C PHE A 45 -9.74 -6.14 28.70
N GLN A 46 -9.00 -5.38 29.51
CA GLN A 46 -9.41 -4.09 30.02
C GLN A 46 -8.33 -3.06 29.74
N LEU A 47 -8.75 -1.93 29.18
CA LEU A 47 -7.89 -0.76 29.04
C LEU A 47 -7.86 -0.04 30.39
N ILE A 48 -6.67 0.14 30.93
CA ILE A 48 -6.48 0.88 32.20
C ILE A 48 -6.01 2.28 31.84
N ASN A 49 -6.66 3.29 32.42
CA ASN A 49 -6.23 4.68 32.25
C ASN A 49 -4.79 4.82 32.74
N GLY A 50 -3.88 5.05 31.81
CA GLY A 50 -2.44 5.18 32.04
C GLY A 50 -1.95 6.60 31.87
N ALA A 51 -0.63 6.79 32.00
CA ALA A 51 0.04 8.04 31.66
C ALA A 51 -0.22 8.41 30.19
N ARG A 52 -0.10 9.71 29.87
CA ARG A 52 -0.39 10.28 28.53
C ARG A 52 0.23 9.47 27.37
N GLU A 53 1.45 8.95 27.55
CA GLU A 53 2.19 8.21 26.53
C GLU A 53 2.08 6.69 26.65
N ALA A 54 1.48 6.15 27.73
CA ALA A 54 1.35 4.71 27.93
C ALA A 54 -0.07 4.23 27.62
N LEU A 55 -0.19 3.10 27.00
CA LEU A 55 -1.42 2.31 26.93
C LEU A 55 -1.24 1.12 27.87
N ASN A 56 -1.99 1.09 28.97
CA ASN A 56 -1.95 -0.02 29.90
C ASN A 56 -3.10 -0.98 29.61
N ILE A 57 -2.77 -2.24 29.47
CA ILE A 57 -3.72 -3.31 29.15
C ILE A 57 -3.61 -4.38 30.23
N SER A 58 -4.74 -4.78 30.80
CA SER A 58 -4.84 -5.90 31.70
C SER A 58 -5.61 -7.04 31.06
N VAL A 59 -5.06 -8.25 31.16
CA VAL A 59 -5.75 -9.49 30.81
C VAL A 59 -6.73 -9.81 31.93
N SER A 60 -8.01 -9.83 31.62
CA SER A 60 -9.07 -10.25 32.52
C SER A 60 -9.28 -11.78 32.47
N LYS A 61 -10.30 -12.27 33.16
CA LYS A 61 -10.75 -13.65 32.98
C LYS A 61 -11.21 -13.87 31.54
N GLN A 62 -11.31 -15.13 31.16
CA GLN A 62 -11.89 -15.48 29.86
C GLN A 62 -13.33 -14.98 29.75
N TYR A 63 -13.76 -14.70 28.54
CA TYR A 63 -15.15 -14.38 28.23
C TYR A 63 -16.09 -15.47 28.73
N GLU A 64 -17.27 -15.09 29.25
CA GLU A 64 -18.32 -16.02 29.69
C GLU A 64 -18.79 -16.91 28.52
N ASN A 65 -19.20 -18.13 28.84
CA ASN A 65 -19.69 -19.07 27.83
C ASN A 65 -20.84 -18.47 27.01
N GLY A 66 -20.76 -18.58 25.70
CA GLY A 66 -21.81 -18.12 24.79
C GLY A 66 -21.86 -16.60 24.60
N SER A 67 -20.85 -15.85 25.06
CA SER A 67 -20.80 -14.39 24.88
C SER A 67 -20.17 -13.97 23.55
N LEU A 68 -19.42 -14.87 22.89
CA LEU A 68 -18.80 -14.65 21.58
C LEU A 68 -19.33 -15.65 20.56
N LEU A 69 -19.56 -15.19 19.33
CA LEU A 69 -19.75 -16.05 18.16
C LEU A 69 -18.38 -16.47 17.63
N VAL A 70 -18.21 -17.76 17.36
CA VAL A 70 -16.95 -18.33 16.85
C VAL A 70 -17.21 -18.97 15.50
N THR A 71 -16.62 -18.40 14.45
CA THR A 71 -16.65 -19.00 13.11
C THR A 71 -15.37 -19.77 12.89
N ARG A 72 -15.48 -21.08 12.62
CA ARG A 72 -14.36 -21.91 12.17
C ARG A 72 -14.43 -22.04 10.66
N SER A 73 -13.36 -21.67 9.98
CA SER A 73 -13.16 -21.98 8.56
C SER A 73 -12.00 -22.96 8.39
N GLU A 74 -12.19 -23.91 7.47
CA GLU A 74 -11.15 -24.90 7.11
C GLU A 74 -11.03 -24.89 5.59
N ASP A 75 -9.80 -24.64 5.10
CA ASP A 75 -9.53 -24.63 3.66
C ASP A 75 -9.47 -26.07 3.09
N GLU A 76 -9.24 -26.19 1.80
CA GLU A 76 -9.19 -27.49 1.09
C GLU A 76 -8.03 -28.40 1.55
N ASP A 77 -7.01 -27.87 2.20
CA ASP A 77 -5.87 -28.63 2.75
C ASP A 77 -5.94 -28.79 4.27
N GLY A 78 -7.03 -28.32 4.88
CA GLY A 78 -7.34 -28.50 6.30
C GLY A 78 -6.70 -27.46 7.20
N VAL A 79 -6.18 -26.36 6.65
CA VAL A 79 -5.74 -25.20 7.44
C VAL A 79 -6.97 -24.57 8.08
N THR A 80 -6.91 -24.37 9.38
CA THR A 80 -8.07 -23.98 10.18
C THR A 80 -7.84 -22.61 10.83
N LEU A 81 -8.82 -21.73 10.65
CA LEU A 81 -8.93 -20.41 11.30
C LEU A 81 -10.19 -20.38 12.15
N PHE A 82 -10.07 -19.90 13.39
CA PHE A 82 -11.19 -19.54 14.26
C PHE A 82 -11.24 -18.03 14.41
N GLU A 83 -12.35 -17.44 14.06
CA GLU A 83 -12.63 -16.01 14.25
C GLU A 83 -13.66 -15.85 15.35
N PHE A 84 -13.30 -15.11 16.41
CA PHE A 84 -14.18 -14.83 17.55
C PHE A 84 -14.72 -13.41 17.44
N LYS A 85 -16.04 -13.27 17.42
CA LYS A 85 -16.73 -11.99 17.34
C LYS A 85 -17.55 -11.69 18.58
N ASP A 86 -17.51 -10.46 19.02
CA ASP A 86 -18.39 -9.98 20.08
C ASP A 86 -19.81 -9.67 19.55
N ARG A 87 -20.69 -9.19 20.45
CA ARG A 87 -22.07 -8.85 20.09
C ARG A 87 -22.21 -7.65 19.14
N LEU A 88 -21.16 -6.88 18.94
CA LEU A 88 -21.08 -5.78 17.98
C LEU A 88 -20.43 -6.21 16.66
N GLU A 89 -20.29 -7.53 16.44
CA GLU A 89 -19.65 -8.14 15.27
C GLU A 89 -18.16 -7.78 15.10
N ARG A 90 -17.50 -7.28 16.16
CA ARG A 90 -16.09 -6.96 16.13
C ARG A 90 -15.27 -8.23 16.38
N THR A 91 -14.27 -8.48 15.56
CA THR A 91 -13.31 -9.58 15.76
C THR A 91 -12.45 -9.27 16.98
N VAL A 92 -12.50 -10.09 18.03
CA VAL A 92 -11.72 -9.96 19.27
C VAL A 92 -10.56 -10.92 19.33
N LEU A 93 -10.62 -12.03 18.57
CA LEU A 93 -9.55 -13.02 18.47
C LEU A 93 -9.60 -13.71 17.10
N GLU A 94 -8.45 -13.78 16.45
CA GLU A 94 -8.17 -14.74 15.40
C GLU A 94 -7.23 -15.81 15.95
N ARG A 95 -7.62 -17.08 15.84
CA ARG A 95 -6.86 -18.24 16.28
C ARG A 95 -6.59 -19.17 15.13
N ARG A 96 -5.33 -19.51 14.90
CA ARG A 96 -4.90 -20.49 13.91
C ARG A 96 -4.27 -21.70 14.62
N ILE A 97 -4.38 -22.87 14.01
CA ILE A 97 -3.73 -24.08 14.52
C ILE A 97 -2.40 -24.26 13.80
N GLU A 98 -1.30 -24.01 14.48
CA GLU A 98 0.06 -24.05 13.94
C GLU A 98 0.57 -25.50 13.80
N SER A 99 0.26 -26.37 14.76
CA SER A 99 0.70 -27.79 14.75
C SER A 99 -0.37 -28.72 15.29
N ARG A 100 -0.49 -29.90 14.66
CA ARG A 100 -1.34 -31.00 15.10
C ARG A 100 -0.51 -32.22 15.56
N LEU A 101 0.76 -32.05 15.92
CA LEU A 101 1.58 -33.13 16.43
C LEU A 101 0.97 -33.74 17.72
N LYS A 102 1.04 -35.08 17.85
CA LYS A 102 0.46 -35.82 18.97
C LYS A 102 0.87 -35.22 20.32
N GLY A 103 -0.09 -34.54 20.97
CA GLY A 103 0.03 -34.11 22.35
C GLY A 103 -0.15 -32.60 22.57
N ASP A 104 0.37 -31.74 21.71
CA ASP A 104 0.28 -30.29 21.89
C ASP A 104 -0.24 -29.60 20.62
N LYS A 105 -1.45 -29.05 20.70
CA LYS A 105 -1.93 -28.09 19.70
C LYS A 105 -1.18 -26.79 19.95
N GLN A 106 -0.29 -26.43 19.05
CA GLN A 106 0.29 -25.09 19.06
C GLN A 106 -0.73 -24.14 18.41
N LEU A 107 -1.20 -23.17 19.17
CA LEU A 107 -2.13 -22.13 18.71
C LEU A 107 -1.35 -20.87 18.37
N SER A 108 -1.84 -20.15 17.39
CA SER A 108 -1.31 -18.84 16.99
C SER A 108 -2.47 -17.83 17.10
N ASP A 109 -2.46 -17.07 18.18
CA ASP A 109 -3.54 -16.18 18.57
C ASP A 109 -3.19 -14.71 18.30
N THR A 110 -4.07 -14.00 17.62
CA THR A 110 -4.01 -12.55 17.47
C THR A 110 -5.23 -11.93 18.12
N TYR A 111 -5.04 -11.16 19.18
CA TYR A 111 -6.10 -10.46 19.88
C TYR A 111 -6.27 -9.02 19.42
N TYR A 112 -7.52 -8.59 19.30
CA TYR A 112 -7.93 -7.23 18.95
C TYR A 112 -8.67 -6.60 20.12
N ILE A 113 -8.18 -5.48 20.61
CA ILE A 113 -8.68 -4.82 21.81
C ILE A 113 -9.26 -3.46 21.44
N TYR A 114 -10.48 -3.23 21.84
CA TYR A 114 -11.25 -2.04 21.51
C TYR A 114 -11.54 -1.22 22.77
N ASP A 115 -11.69 0.09 22.61
CA ASP A 115 -12.22 0.96 23.64
C ASP A 115 -13.75 0.91 23.73
N ASP A 116 -14.31 1.63 24.71
CA ASP A 116 -15.76 1.70 24.94
C ASP A 116 -16.52 2.37 23.77
N LEU A 117 -15.82 3.11 22.89
CA LEU A 117 -16.36 3.71 21.69
C LEU A 117 -16.24 2.80 20.46
N GLY A 118 -15.67 1.61 20.61
CA GLY A 118 -15.48 0.64 19.53
C GLY A 118 -14.27 0.91 18.63
N LYS A 119 -13.32 1.74 19.07
CA LYS A 119 -12.07 1.98 18.34
C LYS A 119 -11.04 0.92 18.69
N LEU A 120 -10.31 0.40 17.69
CA LEU A 120 -9.23 -0.57 17.89
C LEU A 120 -8.05 0.10 18.59
N CYS A 121 -7.79 -0.25 19.84
CA CYS A 121 -6.71 0.35 20.65
C CYS A 121 -5.44 -0.49 20.67
N ALA A 122 -5.54 -1.80 20.52
CA ALA A 122 -4.37 -2.66 20.44
C ALA A 122 -4.62 -3.91 19.60
N VAL A 123 -3.53 -4.37 18.94
CA VAL A 123 -3.44 -5.73 18.37
C VAL A 123 -2.27 -6.43 19.05
N LEU A 124 -2.55 -7.59 19.64
CA LEU A 124 -1.55 -8.42 20.31
C LEU A 124 -1.25 -9.63 19.40
N PRO A 125 -0.10 -9.65 18.74
CA PRO A 125 0.28 -10.76 17.86
C PRO A 125 0.64 -12.02 18.64
N PRO A 126 0.79 -13.17 17.98
CA PRO A 126 1.12 -14.45 18.62
C PRO A 126 2.36 -14.41 19.51
N ALA A 127 3.37 -13.61 19.13
CA ALA A 127 4.59 -13.44 19.95
C ALA A 127 4.31 -12.91 21.37
N LEU A 128 3.28 -12.06 21.52
CA LEU A 128 2.83 -11.57 22.81
C LEU A 128 1.75 -12.46 23.40
N SER A 129 0.83 -12.96 22.59
CA SER A 129 -0.31 -13.77 23.03
C SER A 129 0.10 -15.07 23.70
N ASP A 130 1.18 -15.71 23.25
CA ASP A 130 1.78 -16.93 23.86
C ASP A 130 2.28 -16.70 25.29
N GLN A 131 2.47 -15.44 25.70
CA GLN A 131 3.03 -15.04 26.98
C GLN A 131 2.01 -14.41 27.94
N LEU A 132 0.71 -14.41 27.56
CA LEU A 132 -0.34 -13.79 28.36
C LEU A 132 -0.66 -14.60 29.60
N SER A 133 -0.88 -13.89 30.70
CA SER A 133 -1.44 -14.39 31.95
C SER A 133 -2.40 -13.35 32.52
N VAL A 134 -3.35 -13.78 33.34
CA VAL A 134 -4.28 -12.84 33.99
C VAL A 134 -3.50 -11.81 34.79
N GLY A 135 -3.83 -10.54 34.59
CA GLY A 135 -3.16 -9.38 35.19
C GLY A 135 -2.63 -8.40 34.16
N ASN A 136 -1.86 -7.44 34.60
CA ASN A 136 -1.34 -6.37 33.75
C ASN A 136 -0.26 -6.92 32.79
N ILE A 137 -0.37 -6.56 31.53
CA ILE A 137 0.68 -6.84 30.54
C ILE A 137 1.83 -5.86 30.82
N PRO A 138 3.08 -6.36 31.01
CA PRO A 138 4.23 -5.49 31.21
C PRO A 138 4.41 -4.50 30.04
N ALA A 139 4.67 -3.24 30.35
CA ALA A 139 4.84 -2.19 29.36
C ALA A 139 5.92 -2.51 28.33
N GLU A 140 7.03 -3.12 28.76
CA GLU A 140 8.13 -3.58 27.89
C GLU A 140 7.68 -4.59 26.85
N LYS A 141 6.76 -5.51 27.20
CA LYS A 141 6.22 -6.49 26.26
C LYS A 141 5.26 -5.85 25.26
N LEU A 142 4.41 -4.93 25.72
CA LEU A 142 3.56 -4.12 24.82
C LEU A 142 4.42 -3.28 23.88
N ASP A 143 5.52 -2.75 24.39
CA ASP A 143 6.45 -1.92 23.62
C ASP A 143 7.16 -2.73 22.53
N MET A 144 7.54 -3.95 22.83
CA MET A 144 8.29 -4.83 21.94
C MET A 144 7.41 -5.50 20.87
N TYR A 145 6.17 -5.89 21.24
CA TYR A 145 5.34 -6.75 20.38
C TYR A 145 3.98 -6.16 20.01
N GLY A 146 3.46 -5.18 20.77
CA GLY A 146 2.11 -4.67 20.58
C GLY A 146 2.00 -3.65 19.45
N TYR A 147 0.90 -3.71 18.69
CA TYR A 147 0.45 -2.63 17.83
C TYR A 147 -0.55 -1.80 18.63
N LEU A 148 -0.24 -0.54 18.89
CA LEU A 148 -1.01 0.28 19.82
C LEU A 148 -1.52 1.55 19.13
N TYR A 149 -2.75 1.94 19.44
CA TYR A 149 -3.42 3.07 18.84
C TYR A 149 -4.12 3.92 19.90
N LYS A 150 -4.10 5.24 19.71
CA LYS A 150 -4.83 6.19 20.55
C LYS A 150 -5.60 7.15 19.66
N TYR A 151 -6.78 7.52 20.14
CA TYR A 151 -7.67 8.39 19.40
C TYR A 151 -7.99 9.64 20.22
N ASP A 152 -8.27 10.73 19.53
CA ASP A 152 -8.80 11.94 20.13
C ASP A 152 -10.31 11.82 20.38
N VAL A 153 -10.90 12.84 20.99
CA VAL A 153 -12.34 12.88 21.29
C VAL A 153 -13.23 12.94 20.02
N ALA A 154 -12.67 13.33 18.89
CA ALA A 154 -13.34 13.32 17.60
C ALA A 154 -13.23 11.97 16.88
N GLY A 155 -12.43 11.04 17.42
CA GLY A 155 -12.18 9.73 16.86
C GLY A 155 -11.06 9.68 15.82
N ASN A 156 -10.25 10.71 15.69
CA ASN A 156 -9.07 10.70 14.84
C ASN A 156 -7.92 9.96 15.53
N LEU A 157 -7.11 9.24 14.76
CA LEU A 157 -5.91 8.57 15.25
C LEU A 157 -4.86 9.60 15.67
N MET A 158 -4.69 9.83 16.98
CA MET A 158 -3.73 10.82 17.48
C MET A 158 -2.34 10.24 17.75
N ALA A 159 -2.25 8.94 17.97
CA ALA A 159 -0.97 8.26 18.13
C ALA A 159 -1.06 6.79 17.72
N LYS A 160 -0.03 6.28 17.07
CA LYS A 160 0.16 4.85 16.85
C LYS A 160 1.57 4.42 17.22
N LYS A 161 1.70 3.18 17.61
CA LYS A 161 2.98 2.54 17.87
C LYS A 161 2.99 1.15 17.23
N LEU A 162 4.02 0.89 16.47
CA LEU A 162 4.31 -0.44 15.95
C LEU A 162 5.36 -1.12 16.83
N PRO A 163 5.45 -2.46 16.79
CA PRO A 163 6.41 -3.23 17.57
C PRO A 163 7.84 -2.72 17.43
N GLY A 164 8.51 -2.53 18.57
CA GLY A 164 9.92 -2.16 18.63
C GLY A 164 10.28 -0.75 18.18
N ILE A 165 9.31 0.07 17.75
CA ILE A 165 9.58 1.46 17.35
C ILE A 165 8.89 2.45 18.30
N SER A 166 9.31 3.71 18.27
CA SER A 166 8.71 4.78 19.06
C SER A 166 7.33 5.17 18.55
N TRP A 167 6.51 5.75 19.42
CA TRP A 167 5.23 6.32 19.04
C TRP A 167 5.35 7.30 17.88
N GLU A 168 4.42 7.23 16.92
CA GLU A 168 4.15 8.27 15.94
C GLU A 168 2.94 9.08 16.40
N TYR A 169 3.03 10.41 16.29
CA TYR A 169 2.00 11.34 16.70
C TYR A 169 1.37 12.06 15.52
N TYR A 170 0.08 12.35 15.64
CA TYR A 170 -0.74 13.01 14.63
C TYR A 170 -1.57 14.10 15.29
N VAL A 171 -1.61 15.26 14.67
CA VAL A 171 -2.32 16.42 15.19
C VAL A 171 -3.23 16.96 14.09
N TYR A 172 -4.49 17.13 14.42
CA TYR A 172 -5.53 17.51 13.49
C TYR A 172 -6.07 18.91 13.80
N ASN A 173 -6.56 19.58 12.75
CA ASN A 173 -7.31 20.83 12.91
C ASN A 173 -8.79 20.55 13.25
N VAL A 174 -9.57 21.61 13.44
CA VAL A 174 -11.00 21.53 13.77
C VAL A 174 -11.86 20.89 12.67
N ASN A 175 -11.34 20.78 11.46
CA ASN A 175 -12.00 20.15 10.31
C ASN A 175 -11.54 18.68 10.12
N ASN A 176 -10.83 18.10 11.10
CA ASN A 176 -10.25 16.76 11.05
C ASN A 176 -9.21 16.56 9.93
N ASN A 177 -8.58 17.63 9.43
CA ASN A 177 -7.44 17.51 8.53
C ASN A 177 -6.16 17.31 9.35
N LEU A 178 -5.32 16.36 8.94
CA LEU A 178 -4.00 16.13 9.53
C LEU A 178 -3.08 17.32 9.21
N ILE A 179 -2.62 18.03 10.25
CA ILE A 179 -1.75 19.20 10.11
C ILE A 179 -0.31 18.88 10.47
N PHE A 180 -0.08 18.12 11.56
CA PHE A 180 1.26 17.74 11.97
C PHE A 180 1.38 16.24 12.22
N SER A 181 2.54 15.69 11.88
CA SER A 181 2.93 14.33 12.26
C SER A 181 4.38 14.30 12.73
N GLN A 182 4.69 13.35 13.62
CA GLN A 182 6.03 13.20 14.16
C GLN A 182 6.32 11.74 14.48
N ASN A 183 7.36 11.17 13.88
CA ASN A 183 7.89 9.86 14.26
C ASN A 183 9.00 9.99 15.33
N GLY A 184 9.53 8.84 15.79
CA GLY A 184 10.56 8.82 16.84
C GLY A 184 11.86 9.52 16.45
N GLU A 185 12.28 9.45 15.21
CA GLU A 185 13.51 10.09 14.72
C GLU A 185 13.34 11.61 14.57
N GLU A 186 12.19 12.04 14.10
CA GLU A 186 11.82 13.46 14.03
C GLU A 186 11.75 14.07 15.45
N ARG A 187 11.22 13.32 16.41
CA ARG A 187 11.17 13.76 17.82
C ARG A 187 12.56 13.95 18.43
N LYS A 188 13.53 13.08 18.15
CA LYS A 188 14.92 13.25 18.58
C LYS A 188 15.54 14.55 18.06
N ARG A 189 15.10 15.01 16.89
CA ARG A 189 15.57 16.25 16.26
C ARG A 189 14.73 17.47 16.63
N GLY A 190 13.62 17.28 17.35
CA GLY A 190 12.66 18.35 17.64
C GLY A 190 11.91 18.83 16.39
N GLU A 191 11.81 17.98 15.38
CA GLU A 191 11.17 18.28 14.09
C GLU A 191 9.74 17.71 14.04
N TRP A 192 8.85 18.43 13.37
CA TRP A 192 7.53 17.98 12.97
C TRP A 192 7.36 18.11 11.48
N LYS A 193 6.74 17.13 10.84
CA LYS A 193 6.19 17.29 9.50
C LYS A 193 4.91 18.06 9.58
N PHE A 194 4.70 18.98 8.65
CA PHE A 194 3.42 19.68 8.51
C PHE A 194 2.80 19.47 7.14
N SER A 195 1.48 19.48 7.11
CA SER A 195 0.65 19.46 5.89
C SER A 195 -0.46 20.48 6.04
N ILE A 196 -0.43 21.53 5.26
CA ILE A 196 -1.36 22.65 5.40
C ILE A 196 -2.37 22.64 4.25
N PRO A 197 -3.66 22.45 4.54
CA PRO A 197 -4.70 22.42 3.54
C PRO A 197 -5.26 23.82 3.20
N ASP A 198 -5.91 23.90 2.05
CA ASP A 198 -6.80 25.00 1.69
C ASP A 198 -8.21 24.85 2.32
N ALA A 199 -9.12 25.72 1.92
CA ALA A 199 -10.52 25.72 2.36
C ALA A 199 -11.30 24.45 1.98
N PHE A 200 -10.83 23.71 0.99
CA PHE A 200 -11.43 22.46 0.50
C PHE A 200 -10.77 21.20 1.12
N GLY A 201 -9.81 21.39 2.02
CA GLY A 201 -9.06 20.28 2.62
C GLY A 201 -7.93 19.71 1.75
N ARG A 202 -7.62 20.35 0.60
CA ARG A 202 -6.54 19.91 -0.30
C ARG A 202 -5.21 20.44 0.22
N VAL A 203 -4.22 19.58 0.35
CA VAL A 203 -2.92 19.96 0.89
C VAL A 203 -2.17 20.86 -0.08
N CYS A 204 -1.91 22.11 0.34
CA CYS A 204 -1.18 23.10 -0.43
C CYS A 204 0.30 23.12 -0.11
N LEU A 205 0.68 22.97 1.16
CA LEU A 205 2.06 23.03 1.62
C LEU A 205 2.39 21.84 2.49
N GLN A 206 3.57 21.28 2.26
CA GLN A 206 4.14 20.23 3.10
C GLN A 206 5.60 20.55 3.40
N GLY A 207 6.05 20.17 4.61
CA GLY A 207 7.43 20.40 4.97
C GLY A 207 7.74 19.98 6.39
N VAL A 208 8.84 20.50 6.92
CA VAL A 208 9.28 20.27 8.31
C VAL A 208 9.48 21.58 9.04
N CYS A 209 9.19 21.56 10.33
CA CYS A 209 9.36 22.71 11.21
C CYS A 209 9.83 22.26 12.60
N LYS A 210 10.41 23.18 13.36
CA LYS A 210 10.76 22.99 14.75
C LYS A 210 9.76 23.74 15.61
N VAL A 211 8.85 23.01 16.23
CA VAL A 211 7.79 23.55 17.07
C VAL A 211 7.58 22.66 18.30
N ALA A 212 7.29 23.26 19.44
CA ALA A 212 6.96 22.53 20.66
C ALA A 212 5.45 22.28 20.70
N ILE A 213 5.02 21.13 20.22
CA ILE A 213 3.63 20.66 20.30
C ILE A 213 3.57 19.48 21.24
N ASP A 214 2.66 19.50 22.23
CA ASP A 214 2.27 18.31 22.98
C ASP A 214 1.07 17.65 22.27
N PRO A 215 1.25 16.48 21.63
CA PRO A 215 0.17 15.83 20.89
C PRO A 215 -0.99 15.36 21.77
N PHE A 216 -0.78 15.22 23.08
CA PHE A 216 -1.79 14.80 24.05
C PHE A 216 -2.54 15.97 24.69
N ASP A 217 -2.04 17.19 24.52
CA ASP A 217 -2.66 18.41 25.04
C ASP A 217 -3.57 19.06 24.00
N ASN A 218 -4.39 18.23 23.36
CA ASN A 218 -5.30 18.58 22.27
C ASN A 218 -6.27 19.74 22.61
N PRO A 219 -6.68 20.01 23.87
CA PRO A 219 -7.45 21.22 24.18
C PRO A 219 -6.74 22.52 23.83
N TYR A 220 -5.43 22.52 23.70
CA TYR A 220 -4.62 23.71 23.44
C TYR A 220 -4.30 23.97 21.97
N LEU A 221 -4.41 22.95 21.11
CA LEU A 221 -4.38 23.17 19.68
C LEU A 221 -5.70 23.76 19.16
N LYS A 222 -6.82 23.50 19.84
CA LYS A 222 -8.10 24.16 19.57
C LYS A 222 -8.05 25.71 19.73
N PRO A 223 -7.45 26.31 20.78
CA PRO A 223 -7.31 27.77 20.84
C PRO A 223 -6.38 28.36 19.79
N ILE A 224 -5.32 27.64 19.41
CA ILE A 224 -4.41 28.10 18.35
C ILE A 224 -5.14 28.12 17.00
N PHE A 225 -6.04 27.16 16.77
CA PHE A 225 -6.88 27.09 15.59
C PHE A 225 -8.25 27.78 15.75
N SER A 226 -8.79 27.91 16.96
CA SER A 226 -10.10 28.54 17.22
C SER A 226 -10.08 30.08 17.20
N GLY A 227 -8.91 30.68 17.34
CA GLY A 227 -8.74 32.12 17.08
C GLY A 227 -8.76 32.50 15.61
N LEU A 228 -8.85 31.52 14.73
CA LEU A 228 -9.01 31.69 13.28
C LEU A 228 -10.50 31.67 12.96
N SER A 229 -11.06 32.81 12.65
CA SER A 229 -12.44 32.96 12.19
C SER A 229 -12.69 32.26 10.82
N ASN A 230 -11.64 31.74 10.18
CA ASN A 230 -11.66 31.12 8.87
C ASN A 230 -11.37 29.63 8.97
N TRP A 231 -12.15 28.83 8.26
CA TRP A 231 -12.11 27.37 8.20
C TRP A 231 -10.90 26.80 7.47
N TYR A 232 -10.17 27.61 6.72
CA TYR A 232 -9.01 27.24 5.93
C TYR A 232 -7.73 27.80 6.55
N VAL A 233 -6.66 27.09 6.36
CA VAL A 233 -5.37 27.44 6.96
C VAL A 233 -4.50 28.21 5.98
N CYS A 234 -4.64 28.02 4.66
CA CYS A 234 -3.93 28.81 3.65
C CYS A 234 -4.80 29.16 2.44
N GLN A 235 -4.43 30.28 1.80
CA GLN A 235 -5.03 30.76 0.57
C GLN A 235 -3.93 31.23 -0.38
N TYR A 236 -4.06 30.92 -1.67
CA TYR A 236 -3.17 31.47 -2.68
C TYR A 236 -3.49 32.94 -2.92
N VAL A 237 -2.47 33.82 -2.81
CA VAL A 237 -2.58 35.27 -2.99
C VAL A 237 -1.50 35.83 -3.91
N GLY A 238 -0.59 34.98 -4.42
CA GLY A 238 0.50 35.39 -5.30
C GLY A 238 1.66 36.12 -4.61
N SER A 239 1.77 36.03 -3.26
CA SER A 239 2.88 36.64 -2.52
C SER A 239 4.22 35.95 -2.84
N THR A 240 5.34 36.55 -2.48
CA THR A 240 6.67 35.94 -2.64
C THR A 240 6.97 34.87 -1.58
N GLU A 241 6.24 34.90 -0.45
CA GLU A 241 6.41 33.93 0.63
C GLU A 241 5.65 32.63 0.33
N TYR A 242 6.15 31.53 0.84
CA TYR A 242 5.53 30.19 0.81
C TYR A 242 4.94 29.78 -0.54
N GLY A 243 5.64 30.10 -1.61
CA GLY A 243 5.21 29.71 -2.94
C GLY A 243 3.95 30.45 -3.45
N GLY A 244 3.61 31.59 -2.88
CA GLY A 244 2.42 32.38 -3.22
C GLY A 244 1.26 32.20 -2.26
N TYR A 245 1.40 31.31 -1.28
CA TYR A 245 0.37 31.08 -0.27
C TYR A 245 0.52 32.02 0.92
N GLN A 246 -0.61 32.53 1.39
CA GLN A 246 -0.73 33.29 2.64
C GLN A 246 -1.50 32.45 3.66
N PHE A 247 -1.03 32.49 4.90
CA PHE A 247 -1.72 31.84 6.02
C PHE A 247 -2.66 32.82 6.69
N SER A 248 -3.84 32.36 7.08
CA SER A 248 -4.75 33.14 7.89
C SER A 248 -4.22 33.23 9.32
N GLY A 249 -3.85 34.47 9.71
CA GLY A 249 -3.51 34.80 11.09
C GLY A 249 -2.12 34.37 11.58
N SER A 250 -1.90 34.49 12.89
CA SER A 250 -0.63 34.24 13.60
C SER A 250 -0.19 32.76 13.66
N LEU A 251 -0.85 31.87 12.90
CA LEU A 251 -0.61 30.44 12.96
C LEU A 251 0.85 30.08 12.68
N MET A 252 1.41 30.60 11.58
CA MET A 252 2.78 30.27 11.20
C MET A 252 3.82 31.01 12.04
N ALA A 253 3.55 32.24 12.42
CA ALA A 253 4.47 33.00 13.30
C ALA A 253 4.58 32.42 14.71
N GLY A 254 3.51 31.78 15.21
CA GLY A 254 3.49 31.18 16.55
C GLY A 254 3.78 29.69 16.61
N LEU A 255 3.46 28.94 15.54
CA LEU A 255 3.53 27.47 15.55
C LEU A 255 4.76 26.90 14.82
N VAL A 256 5.23 27.54 13.78
CA VAL A 256 6.19 26.93 12.85
C VAL A 256 7.62 27.42 13.09
N GLY A 257 7.82 28.19 14.14
CA GLY A 257 9.13 28.79 14.45
C GLY A 257 9.58 29.78 13.37
N PRO A 258 10.82 30.33 13.49
CA PRO A 258 11.23 31.45 12.67
C PRO A 258 11.36 31.16 11.16
N LYS A 259 11.52 29.90 10.74
CA LYS A 259 11.58 29.52 9.31
C LYS A 259 11.24 28.02 9.11
N PRO A 260 10.01 27.67 8.72
CA PRO A 260 9.71 26.30 8.30
C PRO A 260 10.38 25.98 6.97
N LEU A 261 10.82 24.75 6.79
CA LEU A 261 11.26 24.27 5.49
C LEU A 261 10.07 23.71 4.73
N VAL A 262 9.61 24.44 3.72
CA VAL A 262 8.59 23.93 2.79
C VAL A 262 9.26 23.00 1.79
N GLN A 263 8.83 21.75 1.74
CA GLN A 263 9.39 20.72 0.86
C GLN A 263 8.56 20.55 -0.42
N VAL A 264 7.24 20.70 -0.30
CA VAL A 264 6.32 20.53 -1.42
C VAL A 264 5.29 21.65 -1.37
N ILE A 265 5.03 22.25 -2.53
CA ILE A 265 3.98 23.23 -2.76
C ILE A 265 3.08 22.69 -3.87
N ASN A 266 1.80 22.57 -3.60
CA ASN A 266 0.80 22.16 -4.58
C ASN A 266 -0.08 23.34 -4.96
N TYR A 267 -0.27 23.55 -6.24
CA TYR A 267 -1.12 24.59 -6.80
C TYR A 267 -2.38 24.00 -7.42
N TYR A 268 -3.51 24.64 -7.20
CA TYR A 268 -4.81 24.13 -7.66
C TYR A 268 -5.59 25.20 -8.42
N ASP A 269 -6.56 24.76 -9.21
CA ASP A 269 -7.62 25.57 -9.84
C ASP A 269 -7.22 26.45 -11.02
N ASN A 270 -5.98 26.97 -11.04
CA ASN A 270 -5.49 27.89 -12.08
C ASN A 270 -3.97 27.80 -12.24
N TYR A 271 -3.42 28.58 -13.13
CA TYR A 271 -1.99 28.64 -13.46
C TYR A 271 -1.33 29.95 -13.03
N ASP A 272 -1.93 30.73 -12.13
CA ASP A 272 -1.47 32.06 -11.71
C ASP A 272 -0.08 31.99 -11.04
N PHE A 273 0.27 30.85 -10.44
CA PHE A 273 1.57 30.66 -9.82
C PHE A 273 2.76 30.77 -10.79
N MET A 274 2.56 30.55 -12.09
CA MET A 274 3.61 30.69 -13.11
C MET A 274 3.98 32.15 -13.39
N TYR A 275 3.12 33.08 -13.01
CA TYR A 275 3.30 34.54 -13.26
C TYR A 275 3.81 35.27 -12.03
N ARG A 276 4.25 34.59 -11.01
CA ARG A 276 4.83 35.19 -9.82
C ARG A 276 6.13 35.92 -10.17
N THR A 277 6.34 37.08 -9.53
CA THR A 277 7.49 37.97 -9.81
C THR A 277 8.84 37.41 -9.37
N ASP A 278 8.85 36.50 -8.43
CA ASP A 278 10.05 35.77 -7.95
C ASP A 278 10.38 34.51 -8.79
N LEU A 279 9.46 34.05 -9.60
CA LEU A 279 9.71 33.12 -10.66
C LEU A 279 10.01 33.96 -11.91
N SER A 280 11.29 34.07 -12.32
CA SER A 280 11.65 34.63 -13.63
C SER A 280 10.71 34.01 -14.67
N ALA A 281 10.06 34.84 -15.50
CA ALA A 281 9.00 34.41 -16.40
C ALA A 281 9.28 33.05 -17.05
N ARG A 282 8.64 32.03 -16.55
CA ARG A 282 8.87 30.64 -16.99
C ARG A 282 7.90 30.32 -18.13
N ASP A 283 8.03 31.05 -19.23
CA ASP A 283 7.29 30.78 -20.47
C ASP A 283 7.47 29.33 -20.94
N GLU A 284 8.55 28.70 -20.53
CA GLU A 284 8.89 27.30 -20.80
C GLU A 284 7.86 26.31 -20.23
N PHE A 285 7.17 26.66 -19.14
CA PHE A 285 6.13 25.82 -18.56
C PHE A 285 4.76 25.98 -19.23
N ARG A 286 4.60 26.92 -20.15
CA ARG A 286 3.32 27.11 -20.82
C ARG A 286 2.92 25.89 -21.63
N TYR A 287 1.62 25.69 -21.70
CA TYR A 287 1.04 24.68 -22.58
C TYR A 287 1.52 24.88 -24.02
N THR A 288 1.90 23.80 -24.66
CA THR A 288 2.20 23.76 -26.09
C THR A 288 1.31 22.74 -26.75
N HIS A 289 0.64 23.14 -27.85
CA HIS A 289 -0.16 22.21 -28.59
C HIS A 289 0.73 21.22 -29.36
N GLU A 290 0.40 19.95 -29.29
CA GLU A 290 1.04 18.89 -30.07
C GLU A 290 0.00 18.24 -30.97
N GLU A 291 0.33 18.05 -32.26
CA GLU A 291 -0.59 17.48 -33.25
C GLU A 291 -0.97 16.02 -32.89
N GLY A 292 -2.27 15.75 -32.89
CA GLY A 292 -2.80 14.43 -32.54
C GLY A 292 -3.00 14.18 -31.05
N PHE A 293 -2.75 15.20 -30.21
CA PHE A 293 -3.02 15.17 -28.77
C PHE A 293 -4.15 16.13 -28.38
N ALA A 294 -4.77 15.86 -27.23
CA ALA A 294 -5.89 16.66 -26.76
C ALA A 294 -5.45 18.11 -26.47
N ALA A 295 -6.29 19.07 -26.88
CA ALA A 295 -6.12 20.46 -26.44
C ALA A 295 -6.37 20.60 -24.94
N THR A 296 -5.73 21.59 -24.32
CA THR A 296 -6.00 21.91 -22.92
C THR A 296 -7.36 22.57 -22.76
N SER A 297 -8.07 22.26 -21.68
CA SER A 297 -9.27 22.96 -21.27
C SER A 297 -8.95 24.39 -20.83
N SER A 298 -9.91 25.29 -21.00
CA SER A 298 -9.85 26.66 -20.49
C SER A 298 -9.99 26.75 -18.97
N SER A 299 -10.39 25.66 -18.31
CA SER A 299 -10.62 25.61 -16.86
C SER A 299 -9.91 24.41 -16.23
N ALA A 300 -9.15 24.68 -15.18
CA ALA A 300 -8.52 23.68 -14.34
C ALA A 300 -9.11 23.63 -12.91
N LYS A 301 -10.34 24.16 -12.74
CA LYS A 301 -10.99 24.26 -11.43
C LYS A 301 -11.15 22.86 -10.78
N GLY A 302 -10.71 22.73 -9.55
CA GLY A 302 -10.68 21.48 -8.79
C GLY A 302 -9.43 20.63 -9.04
N MET A 303 -8.64 20.93 -10.07
CA MET A 303 -7.47 20.14 -10.47
C MET A 303 -6.18 20.63 -9.82
N LEU A 304 -5.23 19.74 -9.65
CA LEU A 304 -3.85 20.03 -9.26
C LEU A 304 -3.10 20.55 -10.50
N THR A 305 -2.81 21.84 -10.55
CA THR A 305 -2.22 22.49 -11.73
C THR A 305 -0.71 22.62 -11.70
N GLY A 306 -0.13 22.55 -10.51
CA GLY A 306 1.32 22.62 -10.36
C GLY A 306 1.83 22.02 -9.06
N ILE A 307 3.07 21.58 -9.09
CA ILE A 307 3.81 21.10 -7.93
C ILE A 307 5.20 21.72 -7.96
N ALA A 308 5.64 22.29 -6.84
CA ALA A 308 7.04 22.64 -6.62
C ALA A 308 7.63 21.74 -5.55
N LYS A 309 8.75 21.09 -5.87
CA LYS A 309 9.46 20.17 -4.95
C LYS A 309 10.84 20.72 -4.64
N LEU A 310 11.15 20.79 -3.35
CA LEU A 310 12.46 21.22 -2.88
C LEU A 310 13.56 20.24 -3.31
N HIS A 311 14.71 20.75 -3.73
CA HIS A 311 15.89 19.94 -4.00
C HIS A 311 16.43 19.29 -2.73
N THR A 312 16.97 18.08 -2.84
CA THR A 312 17.49 17.31 -1.69
C THR A 312 18.61 18.06 -0.96
N ASP A 313 19.49 18.71 -1.70
CA ASP A 313 20.62 19.45 -1.14
C ASP A 313 20.18 20.62 -0.24
N ALA A 314 19.07 21.27 -0.59
CA ALA A 314 18.52 22.33 0.24
C ALA A 314 17.96 21.83 1.57
N TYR A 315 17.54 20.56 1.64
CA TYR A 315 17.11 19.95 2.88
C TYR A 315 18.28 19.70 3.85
N ASP A 316 19.42 19.26 3.33
CA ASP A 316 20.62 19.04 4.13
C ASP A 316 21.19 20.36 4.64
N GLN A 317 21.17 21.43 3.82
CA GLN A 317 21.55 22.78 4.24
C GLN A 317 20.66 23.29 5.39
N TYR A 318 19.34 23.09 5.30
CA TYR A 318 18.44 23.44 6.38
C TYR A 318 18.77 22.70 7.69
N ARG A 319 19.04 21.41 7.62
CA ARG A 319 19.41 20.61 8.81
C ARG A 319 20.70 21.09 9.44
N ASN A 320 21.65 21.53 8.64
CA ASN A 320 22.95 22.04 9.08
C ASN A 320 22.88 23.48 9.59
N GLY A 321 21.70 24.13 9.53
CA GLY A 321 21.51 25.51 9.96
C GLY A 321 21.91 26.56 8.91
N GLU A 322 22.22 26.13 7.70
CA GLU A 322 22.53 26.99 6.57
C GLU A 322 21.23 27.41 5.88
N TYR A 323 20.84 28.67 6.06
CA TYR A 323 19.65 29.23 5.43
C TYR A 323 20.07 30.11 4.26
N GLY A 324 19.76 29.74 3.05
CA GLY A 324 19.94 30.65 1.92
C GLY A 324 20.21 30.00 0.58
N VAL A 325 19.24 29.31 0.03
CA VAL A 325 19.26 28.97 -1.39
C VAL A 325 18.12 29.73 -2.05
N ASP A 326 18.45 30.64 -2.96
CA ASP A 326 17.49 31.28 -3.84
C ASP A 326 16.89 30.23 -4.77
N SER A 327 15.60 29.99 -4.63
CA SER A 327 14.77 29.12 -5.48
C SER A 327 15.29 27.67 -5.71
N PRO A 328 15.29 26.81 -4.67
CA PRO A 328 15.78 25.45 -4.78
C PRO A 328 14.67 24.45 -5.19
N TYR A 329 13.66 24.87 -5.93
CA TYR A 329 12.52 24.04 -6.30
C TYR A 329 12.55 23.63 -7.77
N ASN A 330 12.28 22.37 -8.03
CA ASN A 330 11.84 21.87 -9.32
C ASN A 330 10.32 22.01 -9.43
N TYR A 331 9.86 22.46 -10.59
CA TYR A 331 8.46 22.68 -10.88
C TYR A 331 7.94 21.63 -11.87
N SER A 332 6.70 21.23 -11.66
CA SER A 332 5.92 20.43 -12.61
C SER A 332 4.55 21.10 -12.78
N VAL A 333 4.12 21.29 -14.03
CA VAL A 333 2.83 21.90 -14.39
C VAL A 333 2.00 20.86 -15.13
N MET A 334 0.73 20.71 -14.74
CA MET A 334 -0.22 19.77 -15.30
C MET A 334 -1.34 20.49 -16.02
N TYR A 335 -1.59 20.10 -17.27
CA TYR A 335 -2.68 20.59 -18.10
C TYR A 335 -3.71 19.50 -18.35
N TYR A 336 -4.97 19.86 -18.44
CA TYR A 336 -6.08 18.93 -18.49
C TYR A 336 -6.96 19.19 -19.72
N ASP A 337 -7.54 18.13 -20.25
CA ASP A 337 -8.55 18.23 -21.29
C ASP A 337 -9.94 18.64 -20.73
N ASP A 338 -10.93 18.80 -21.60
CA ASP A 338 -12.29 19.21 -21.19
C ASP A 338 -13.03 18.17 -20.32
N ARG A 339 -12.49 16.98 -20.18
CA ARG A 339 -13.00 15.93 -19.29
C ARG A 339 -12.22 15.83 -17.97
N GLY A 340 -11.25 16.72 -17.75
CA GLY A 340 -10.41 16.72 -16.56
C GLY A 340 -9.33 15.63 -16.56
N ARG A 341 -8.99 15.06 -17.72
CA ARG A 341 -7.91 14.10 -17.87
C ARG A 341 -6.61 14.83 -18.21
N LEU A 342 -5.49 14.33 -17.72
CA LEU A 342 -4.18 14.92 -17.95
C LEU A 342 -3.84 14.93 -19.44
N SER A 343 -3.72 16.11 -20.05
CA SER A 343 -3.38 16.27 -21.47
C SER A 343 -1.89 16.51 -21.68
N GLN A 344 -1.24 17.27 -20.77
CA GLN A 344 0.19 17.55 -20.81
C GLN A 344 0.75 17.71 -19.40
N THR A 345 1.98 17.22 -19.19
CA THR A 345 2.85 17.65 -18.09
C THR A 345 4.07 18.38 -18.62
N VAL A 346 4.54 19.36 -17.88
CA VAL A 346 5.78 20.08 -18.17
C VAL A 346 6.56 20.21 -16.89
N SER A 347 7.81 19.76 -16.85
CA SER A 347 8.63 19.82 -15.64
C SER A 347 10.08 20.17 -15.94
N ASP A 348 10.73 20.81 -14.97
CA ASP A 348 12.19 20.97 -14.95
C ASP A 348 12.86 19.59 -14.92
N ASN A 349 14.01 19.45 -15.54
CA ASN A 349 14.84 18.25 -15.46
C ASN A 349 16.26 18.55 -14.97
N HIS A 350 16.98 17.48 -14.62
CA HIS A 350 18.35 17.56 -14.10
C HIS A 350 19.40 17.98 -15.14
N LEU A 351 19.03 18.06 -16.43
CA LEU A 351 19.91 18.50 -17.53
C LEU A 351 19.81 20.00 -17.79
N GLY A 352 19.11 20.73 -16.92
CA GLY A 352 18.88 22.17 -17.08
C GLY A 352 17.92 22.52 -18.22
N GLY A 353 17.09 21.57 -18.64
CA GLY A 353 16.04 21.70 -19.64
C GLY A 353 14.69 21.30 -19.08
N MET A 354 13.81 20.84 -19.99
CA MET A 354 12.41 20.52 -19.68
C MET A 354 12.07 19.11 -20.14
N ASP A 355 11.23 18.44 -19.36
CA ASP A 355 10.52 17.26 -19.76
C ASP A 355 9.06 17.61 -20.06
N ARG A 356 8.54 17.12 -21.19
CA ARG A 356 7.17 17.34 -21.63
C ARG A 356 6.55 15.99 -21.97
N ASP A 357 5.44 15.67 -21.31
CA ASP A 357 4.63 14.51 -21.62
C ASP A 357 3.29 14.95 -22.20
N PHE A 358 2.88 14.34 -23.29
CA PHE A 358 1.59 14.59 -23.94
C PHE A 358 0.78 13.30 -23.93
N PHE A 359 -0.51 13.43 -23.65
CA PHE A 359 -1.42 12.30 -23.58
C PHE A 359 -2.62 12.48 -24.46
N SER A 360 -3.09 11.40 -25.06
CA SER A 360 -4.40 11.35 -25.70
C SER A 360 -5.16 10.12 -25.25
N TYR A 361 -6.49 10.21 -25.26
CA TYR A 361 -7.36 9.19 -24.70
C TYR A 361 -8.50 8.85 -25.64
N ASP A 362 -9.03 7.65 -25.52
CA ASP A 362 -10.31 7.30 -26.08
C ASP A 362 -11.49 7.90 -25.30
N PHE A 363 -12.71 7.55 -25.70
CA PHE A 363 -13.92 8.02 -25.01
C PHE A 363 -13.99 7.52 -23.57
N ASN A 364 -13.55 6.29 -23.29
CA ASN A 364 -13.64 5.64 -21.98
C ASN A 364 -12.54 6.08 -21.01
N GLY A 365 -11.50 6.74 -21.51
CA GLY A 365 -10.37 7.22 -20.71
C GLY A 365 -9.11 6.35 -20.80
N ASN A 366 -9.09 5.35 -21.69
CA ASN A 366 -7.89 4.58 -21.95
C ASN A 366 -6.89 5.44 -22.73
N ALA A 367 -5.61 5.42 -22.35
CA ALA A 367 -4.56 6.16 -23.04
C ALA A 367 -4.35 5.57 -24.45
N LEU A 368 -4.50 6.39 -25.49
CA LEU A 368 -4.24 5.99 -26.88
C LEU A 368 -2.81 6.32 -27.29
N ARG A 369 -2.28 7.46 -26.84
CA ARG A 369 -0.92 7.92 -27.14
C ARG A 369 -0.29 8.59 -25.94
N HIS A 370 1.01 8.40 -25.82
CA HIS A 370 1.88 9.12 -24.90
C HIS A 370 3.14 9.52 -25.68
N LEU A 371 3.50 10.79 -25.61
CA LEU A 371 4.73 11.32 -26.18
C LEU A 371 5.52 12.00 -25.07
N HIS A 372 6.73 11.54 -24.83
CA HIS A 372 7.69 12.18 -23.94
C HIS A 372 8.75 12.89 -24.76
N ARG A 373 9.01 14.17 -24.45
CA ARG A 373 10.11 14.95 -25.01
C ARG A 373 10.98 15.50 -23.89
N GLN A 374 12.25 15.22 -23.97
CA GLN A 374 13.26 15.75 -23.08
C GLN A 374 14.14 16.76 -23.80
N THR A 375 14.32 17.92 -23.18
CA THR A 375 15.27 18.93 -23.63
C THR A 375 16.36 19.14 -22.60
N GLY A 376 17.54 19.58 -23.03
CA GLY A 376 18.62 19.99 -22.18
C GLY A 376 19.24 21.26 -22.75
N ALA A 377 19.47 22.28 -21.94
CA ALA A 377 20.11 23.54 -22.32
C ALA A 377 19.62 24.14 -23.67
N GLY A 378 18.31 23.95 -24.00
CA GLY A 378 17.66 24.51 -25.20
C GLY A 378 17.59 23.59 -26.41
N ASN A 379 18.15 22.39 -26.36
CA ASN A 379 18.07 21.42 -27.46
C ASN A 379 17.25 20.18 -27.05
N GLU A 380 16.45 19.63 -27.99
CA GLU A 380 15.81 18.34 -27.80
C GLU A 380 16.87 17.24 -27.76
N ILE A 381 16.84 16.41 -26.73
CA ILE A 381 17.78 15.30 -26.53
C ILE A 381 17.07 13.98 -26.85
N LEU A 382 15.80 13.86 -26.48
CA LEU A 382 15.03 12.64 -26.59
C LEU A 382 13.59 12.96 -27.00
N SER A 383 13.05 12.17 -27.94
CA SER A 383 11.63 12.10 -28.23
C SER A 383 11.23 10.62 -28.21
N ASP A 384 10.27 10.27 -27.35
CA ASP A 384 9.88 8.90 -27.08
C ASP A 384 8.36 8.78 -27.13
N SER A 385 7.83 8.02 -28.09
CA SER A 385 6.39 7.95 -28.32
C SER A 385 5.84 6.53 -28.19
N TYR A 386 4.70 6.42 -27.55
CA TYR A 386 3.94 5.19 -27.37
C TYR A 386 2.55 5.32 -27.98
N THR A 387 2.08 4.26 -28.62
CA THR A 387 0.71 4.12 -29.10
C THR A 387 0.12 2.83 -28.53
N TYR A 388 -1.13 2.89 -28.06
CA TYR A 388 -1.80 1.78 -27.38
C TYR A 388 -3.08 1.41 -28.14
N GLU A 389 -3.31 0.11 -28.30
CA GLU A 389 -4.52 -0.45 -28.89
C GLU A 389 -5.22 -1.36 -27.86
N TYR A 390 -6.55 -1.27 -27.81
CA TYR A 390 -7.37 -2.02 -26.87
C TYR A 390 -8.41 -2.85 -27.60
N ASP A 391 -8.83 -3.95 -27.01
CA ASP A 391 -9.95 -4.73 -27.49
C ASP A 391 -11.30 -4.17 -27.01
N HIS A 392 -12.39 -4.83 -27.39
CA HIS A 392 -13.76 -4.45 -27.02
C HIS A 392 -14.05 -4.59 -25.50
N ALA A 393 -13.20 -5.29 -24.76
CA ALA A 393 -13.27 -5.42 -23.30
C ALA A 393 -12.29 -4.47 -22.59
N GLU A 394 -11.76 -3.47 -23.30
CA GLU A 394 -10.82 -2.45 -22.79
C GLU A 394 -9.49 -3.02 -22.29
N ARG A 395 -9.09 -4.20 -22.77
CA ARG A 395 -7.81 -4.81 -22.45
C ARG A 395 -6.76 -4.38 -23.46
N LEU A 396 -5.56 -4.03 -22.98
CA LEU A 396 -4.43 -3.65 -23.83
C LEU A 396 -4.02 -4.83 -24.72
N VAL A 397 -4.23 -4.73 -26.03
CA VAL A 397 -3.79 -5.76 -26.99
C VAL A 397 -2.45 -5.42 -27.60
N LYS A 398 -2.15 -4.13 -27.84
CA LYS A 398 -0.88 -3.75 -28.45
C LYS A 398 -0.32 -2.47 -27.85
N ALA A 399 1.00 -2.43 -27.67
CA ALA A 399 1.74 -1.21 -27.42
C ALA A 399 2.85 -1.07 -28.45
N LEU A 400 2.85 0.06 -29.15
CA LEU A 400 3.88 0.42 -30.12
C LEU A 400 4.78 1.49 -29.52
N HIS A 401 6.02 1.52 -29.92
CA HIS A 401 7.03 2.44 -29.43
C HIS A 401 7.89 2.96 -30.57
N ARG A 402 8.22 4.25 -30.53
CA ARG A 402 9.14 4.87 -31.47
C ARG A 402 10.06 5.86 -30.73
N LEU A 403 11.36 5.67 -30.89
CA LEU A 403 12.40 6.50 -30.33
C LEU A 403 12.89 7.48 -31.40
N GLY A 404 12.68 8.78 -31.21
CA GLY A 404 13.00 9.84 -32.17
C GLY A 404 12.42 9.55 -33.55
N ASP A 405 13.27 9.61 -34.57
CA ASP A 405 12.92 9.31 -35.97
C ASP A 405 13.07 7.82 -36.33
N ALA A 406 13.36 6.95 -35.35
CA ALA A 406 13.50 5.52 -35.60
C ALA A 406 12.19 4.89 -36.08
N GLN A 407 12.29 3.71 -36.73
CA GLN A 407 11.13 2.94 -37.12
C GLN A 407 10.34 2.52 -35.85
N GLU A 408 9.01 2.67 -35.93
CA GLU A 408 8.11 2.20 -34.89
C GLU A 408 8.19 0.67 -34.72
N VAL A 409 8.24 0.20 -33.49
CA VAL A 409 8.30 -1.22 -33.15
C VAL A 409 7.11 -1.60 -32.29
N ILE A 410 6.61 -2.80 -32.47
CA ILE A 410 5.62 -3.39 -31.57
C ILE A 410 6.37 -3.82 -30.31
N LEU A 411 6.22 -3.06 -29.24
CA LEU A 411 6.84 -3.35 -27.96
C LEU A 411 6.18 -4.56 -27.31
N ILE A 412 4.86 -4.60 -27.33
CA ILE A 412 4.02 -5.65 -26.76
C ILE A 412 2.85 -5.95 -27.68
N ASP A 413 2.56 -7.24 -27.88
CA ASP A 413 1.34 -7.75 -28.52
C ASP A 413 0.75 -8.86 -27.63
N ASN A 414 -0.44 -8.64 -27.08
CA ASN A 414 -1.11 -9.50 -26.11
C ASN A 414 -2.30 -10.20 -26.76
N VAL A 415 -2.45 -11.48 -26.46
CA VAL A 415 -3.62 -12.28 -26.82
C VAL A 415 -4.25 -12.81 -25.54
N TYR A 416 -5.57 -12.71 -25.44
CA TYR A 416 -6.33 -13.19 -24.29
C TYR A 416 -7.15 -14.42 -24.68
N ASP A 417 -7.38 -15.30 -23.70
CA ASP A 417 -8.28 -16.43 -23.86
C ASP A 417 -9.75 -16.01 -23.68
N ASP A 418 -10.68 -16.96 -23.89
CA ASP A 418 -12.13 -16.72 -23.78
C ASP A 418 -12.59 -16.30 -22.36
N LEU A 419 -11.78 -16.55 -21.34
CA LEU A 419 -12.01 -16.12 -19.96
C LEU A 419 -11.36 -14.75 -19.64
N GLY A 420 -10.73 -14.12 -20.63
CA GLY A 420 -10.08 -12.82 -20.47
C GLY A 420 -8.69 -12.86 -19.85
N ARG A 421 -8.07 -14.04 -19.72
CA ARG A 421 -6.73 -14.19 -19.18
C ARG A 421 -5.69 -14.08 -20.30
N LEU A 422 -4.51 -13.54 -19.99
CA LEU A 422 -3.42 -13.42 -20.96
C LEU A 422 -2.95 -14.82 -21.38
N SER A 423 -3.16 -15.18 -22.64
CA SER A 423 -2.75 -16.48 -23.19
C SER A 423 -1.42 -16.44 -23.93
N ARG A 424 -1.10 -15.30 -24.55
CA ARG A 424 0.19 -15.09 -25.23
C ARG A 424 0.60 -13.63 -25.14
N LYS A 425 1.88 -13.41 -24.98
CA LYS A 425 2.51 -12.10 -25.06
C LYS A 425 3.72 -12.16 -25.98
N THR A 426 3.73 -11.29 -26.95
CA THR A 426 4.83 -11.15 -27.91
C THR A 426 5.54 -9.83 -27.65
N PHE A 427 6.86 -9.83 -27.69
CA PHE A 427 7.68 -8.66 -27.44
C PHE A 427 8.49 -8.30 -28.68
N HIS A 428 8.72 -7.01 -28.85
CA HIS A 428 9.67 -6.41 -29.78
C HIS A 428 9.61 -7.02 -31.19
N ASN A 429 8.49 -6.75 -31.90
CA ASN A 429 8.21 -7.26 -33.26
C ASN A 429 8.29 -8.80 -33.38
N GLY A 430 7.99 -9.55 -32.35
CA GLY A 430 8.00 -11.02 -32.39
C GLY A 430 9.35 -11.65 -32.01
N LEU A 431 10.32 -10.88 -31.54
CA LEU A 431 11.62 -11.39 -31.12
C LEU A 431 11.50 -12.40 -29.97
N LEU A 432 10.61 -12.12 -29.04
CA LEU A 432 10.30 -13.01 -27.92
C LEU A 432 8.79 -13.26 -27.87
N ASN A 433 8.43 -14.54 -27.75
CA ASN A 433 7.06 -14.98 -27.56
C ASN A 433 6.96 -15.75 -26.25
N THR A 434 5.93 -15.44 -25.47
CA THR A 434 5.64 -16.13 -24.22
C THR A 434 4.17 -16.51 -24.20
N SER A 435 3.89 -17.80 -24.00
CA SER A 435 2.55 -18.34 -23.83
C SER A 435 2.29 -18.70 -22.39
N TYR A 436 1.06 -18.54 -21.95
CA TYR A 436 0.60 -18.77 -20.59
C TYR A 436 -0.50 -19.81 -20.58
N SER A 437 -0.45 -20.76 -19.68
CA SER A 437 -1.49 -21.75 -19.46
C SER A 437 -2.02 -21.69 -18.04
N TYR A 438 -3.30 -22.03 -17.87
CA TYR A 438 -4.00 -21.92 -16.59
C TYR A 438 -4.87 -23.14 -16.34
N ASN A 439 -5.04 -23.48 -15.08
CA ASN A 439 -6.03 -24.47 -14.71
C ASN A 439 -7.45 -23.87 -14.63
N ILE A 440 -8.44 -24.71 -14.29
CA ILE A 440 -9.84 -24.29 -14.17
C ILE A 440 -10.10 -23.22 -13.09
N ARG A 441 -9.19 -23.06 -12.14
CA ARG A 441 -9.23 -22.03 -11.07
C ARG A 441 -8.49 -20.75 -11.47
N SER A 442 -8.08 -20.65 -12.71
CA SER A 442 -7.26 -19.54 -13.24
C SER A 442 -5.88 -19.42 -12.57
N TRP A 443 -5.40 -20.48 -11.93
CA TRP A 443 -4.01 -20.51 -11.47
C TRP A 443 -3.09 -20.79 -12.64
N LEU A 444 -1.99 -20.06 -12.72
CA LEU A 444 -0.98 -20.21 -13.76
C LEU A 444 -0.34 -21.61 -13.63
N THR A 445 -0.39 -22.38 -14.70
CA THR A 445 0.22 -23.73 -14.74
C THR A 445 1.46 -23.80 -15.62
N GLY A 446 1.64 -22.86 -16.52
CA GLY A 446 2.82 -22.85 -17.39
C GLY A 446 3.09 -21.50 -18.03
N ILE A 447 4.37 -21.27 -18.24
CA ILE A 447 4.91 -20.19 -19.05
C ILE A 447 5.84 -20.87 -20.07
N THR A 448 5.61 -20.65 -21.35
CA THR A 448 6.45 -21.22 -22.43
C THR A 448 6.89 -20.11 -23.35
N GLY A 449 8.20 -19.93 -23.45
CA GLY A 449 8.84 -18.97 -24.34
C GLY A 449 10.06 -19.57 -25.02
N SER A 450 10.65 -18.82 -25.98
CA SER A 450 11.84 -19.26 -26.71
C SER A 450 13.09 -19.39 -25.82
N SER A 451 13.18 -18.61 -24.75
CA SER A 451 14.36 -18.54 -23.87
C SER A 451 14.08 -19.02 -22.45
N PHE A 452 12.82 -19.30 -22.12
CA PHE A 452 12.42 -19.70 -20.78
C PHE A 452 11.13 -20.51 -20.83
N GLU A 453 11.13 -21.61 -20.11
CA GLU A 453 9.95 -22.44 -19.89
C GLU A 453 9.80 -22.69 -18.38
N GLN A 454 8.57 -22.62 -17.88
CA GLN A 454 8.24 -22.91 -16.49
C GLN A 454 6.91 -23.67 -16.43
N VAL A 455 6.87 -24.70 -15.57
CA VAL A 455 5.65 -25.43 -15.25
C VAL A 455 5.44 -25.37 -13.74
N LEU A 456 4.22 -25.00 -13.34
CA LEU A 456 3.78 -24.93 -11.95
C LEU A 456 2.75 -26.04 -11.70
N HIS A 457 3.01 -26.84 -10.71
CA HIS A 457 2.16 -27.93 -10.26
C HIS A 457 1.50 -27.57 -8.92
N TYR A 458 0.25 -27.95 -8.77
CA TYR A 458 -0.55 -27.71 -7.55
C TYR A 458 -1.05 -29.02 -6.98
N THR A 459 -1.95 -29.68 -7.70
CA THR A 459 -2.57 -30.96 -7.32
C THR A 459 -1.96 -32.17 -8.03
N ASP A 460 -1.04 -31.91 -8.93
CA ASP A 460 -0.33 -32.85 -9.80
C ASP A 460 1.20 -32.70 -9.62
N GLY A 461 1.97 -33.39 -10.48
CA GLY A 461 3.43 -33.37 -10.42
C GLY A 461 3.99 -34.35 -9.40
N THR A 462 5.25 -34.14 -9.02
CA THR A 462 6.02 -35.07 -8.16
C THR A 462 6.09 -34.60 -6.69
N GLY A 463 5.57 -33.43 -6.38
CA GLY A 463 5.48 -32.88 -5.03
C GLY A 463 4.25 -33.36 -4.24
N ILE A 464 4.11 -32.85 -3.03
CA ILE A 464 2.90 -33.04 -2.22
C ILE A 464 1.77 -32.23 -2.86
N PRO A 465 0.62 -32.86 -3.23
CA PRO A 465 -0.48 -32.12 -3.84
C PRO A 465 -1.13 -31.15 -2.84
N TYR A 466 -1.32 -29.89 -3.28
CA TYR A 466 -2.05 -28.85 -2.55
C TYR A 466 -3.28 -28.41 -3.33
N TYR A 467 -4.38 -28.19 -2.62
CA TYR A 467 -5.69 -27.90 -3.21
C TYR A 467 -6.15 -26.46 -2.94
N ASN A 468 -5.46 -25.75 -2.06
CA ASN A 468 -5.76 -24.38 -1.64
C ASN A 468 -5.06 -23.29 -2.48
N GLY A 469 -4.20 -23.69 -3.43
CA GLY A 469 -3.44 -22.78 -4.29
C GLY A 469 -1.95 -22.72 -3.97
N ASN A 470 -1.47 -23.42 -2.96
CA ASN A 470 -0.05 -23.58 -2.72
C ASN A 470 0.59 -24.38 -3.88
N ILE A 471 1.74 -23.95 -4.34
CA ILE A 471 2.49 -24.62 -5.41
C ILE A 471 3.16 -25.86 -4.82
N SER A 472 2.84 -27.03 -5.39
CA SER A 472 3.42 -28.33 -5.01
C SER A 472 4.87 -28.44 -5.47
N SER A 473 5.09 -28.14 -6.75
CA SER A 473 6.41 -28.13 -7.37
C SER A 473 6.46 -27.16 -8.54
N MET A 474 7.66 -26.71 -8.84
CA MET A 474 7.96 -25.86 -9.97
C MET A 474 9.13 -26.44 -10.74
N VAL A 475 9.00 -26.50 -12.07
CA VAL A 475 10.09 -26.91 -12.97
C VAL A 475 10.33 -25.78 -13.95
N TRP A 476 11.58 -25.44 -14.21
CA TRP A 476 11.92 -24.46 -15.25
C TRP A 476 13.14 -24.89 -16.05
N LYS A 477 13.23 -24.29 -17.25
CA LYS A 477 14.35 -24.43 -18.16
C LYS A 477 14.70 -23.02 -18.66
N SER A 478 15.97 -22.67 -18.69
CA SER A 478 16.46 -21.44 -19.32
C SER A 478 17.14 -21.76 -20.64
N GLY A 479 17.06 -20.82 -21.60
CA GLY A 479 17.37 -21.07 -23.01
C GLY A 479 18.80 -21.43 -23.39
N GLU A 480 19.75 -21.40 -22.46
CA GLU A 480 21.17 -21.68 -22.75
C GLU A 480 21.56 -23.15 -22.56
N ASP A 481 20.78 -23.90 -21.82
CA ASP A 481 20.97 -25.33 -21.62
C ASP A 481 19.64 -26.10 -21.59
N ASP A 482 19.68 -27.39 -21.90
CA ASP A 482 18.51 -28.25 -21.89
C ASP A 482 18.19 -28.85 -20.52
N ILE A 483 18.80 -28.32 -19.45
CA ILE A 483 18.64 -28.85 -18.10
C ILE A 483 17.36 -28.30 -17.49
N MET A 484 16.42 -29.19 -17.19
CA MET A 484 15.27 -28.87 -16.35
C MET A 484 15.72 -28.81 -14.89
N ARG A 485 15.38 -27.70 -14.23
CA ARG A 485 15.65 -27.46 -12.81
C ARG A 485 14.34 -27.21 -12.10
N GLY A 486 14.29 -27.43 -10.81
CA GLY A 486 13.06 -27.15 -10.09
C GLY A 486 13.15 -27.33 -8.59
N TYR A 487 12.01 -27.09 -7.96
CA TYR A 487 11.82 -27.24 -6.53
C TYR A 487 10.56 -28.02 -6.21
N HIS A 488 10.63 -28.85 -5.18
CA HIS A 488 9.46 -29.33 -4.43
C HIS A 488 9.27 -28.42 -3.22
N PHE A 489 8.06 -27.96 -3.00
CA PHE A 489 7.73 -27.07 -1.90
C PHE A 489 6.98 -27.80 -0.80
N THR A 490 7.26 -27.44 0.45
CA THR A 490 6.46 -27.84 1.60
C THR A 490 6.07 -26.62 2.44
N TYR A 491 4.90 -26.71 3.03
CA TYR A 491 4.29 -25.62 3.79
C TYR A 491 3.89 -26.10 5.18
N ASP A 492 3.85 -25.17 6.12
CA ASP A 492 3.29 -25.42 7.45
C ASP A 492 1.75 -25.28 7.46
N ASN A 493 1.14 -25.50 8.62
CA ASN A 493 -0.31 -25.39 8.78
C ASN A 493 -0.84 -23.93 8.73
N LEU A 494 0.01 -22.95 8.53
CA LEU A 494 -0.35 -21.55 8.28
C LEU A 494 -0.15 -21.17 6.81
N ASN A 495 0.08 -22.16 5.91
CA ASN A 495 0.38 -21.95 4.50
C ASN A 495 1.68 -21.17 4.24
N ARG A 496 2.65 -21.21 5.18
CA ARG A 496 3.95 -20.57 5.01
C ARG A 496 4.96 -21.59 4.48
N LEU A 497 5.78 -21.20 3.52
CA LEU A 497 6.81 -22.05 2.90
C LEU A 497 7.84 -22.50 3.96
N THR A 498 8.03 -23.80 4.13
CA THR A 498 9.03 -24.35 5.06
C THR A 498 10.28 -24.85 4.37
N ASN A 499 10.12 -25.50 3.21
CA ASN A 499 11.25 -26.01 2.45
C ASN A 499 11.00 -25.85 0.95
N ALA A 500 12.10 -25.61 0.22
CA ALA A 500 12.19 -25.75 -1.22
C ALA A 500 13.34 -26.72 -1.54
N VAL A 501 13.01 -27.96 -1.89
CA VAL A 501 13.99 -29.01 -2.17
C VAL A 501 14.31 -28.99 -3.66
N TYR A 502 15.55 -28.64 -3.98
CA TYR A 502 16.04 -28.57 -5.35
C TYR A 502 16.21 -29.95 -5.98
N GLY A 503 15.95 -30.02 -7.28
CA GLY A 503 16.26 -31.17 -8.11
C GLY A 503 16.40 -30.80 -9.58
N GLU A 504 16.96 -31.68 -10.37
CA GLU A 504 17.10 -31.56 -11.83
C GLU A 504 16.37 -32.71 -12.54
N GLY A 505 16.07 -32.50 -13.85
CA GLY A 505 15.25 -33.39 -14.65
C GLY A 505 13.75 -33.12 -14.50
N SER A 506 12.94 -33.71 -15.38
CA SER A 506 11.47 -33.50 -15.39
C SER A 506 10.75 -33.93 -14.11
N VAL A 507 11.35 -34.83 -13.34
CA VAL A 507 10.82 -35.38 -12.07
C VAL A 507 11.67 -34.97 -10.87
N LEU A 508 12.64 -34.08 -11.03
CA LEU A 508 13.48 -33.47 -9.99
C LEU A 508 14.26 -34.50 -9.12
N VAL A 509 14.70 -35.60 -9.70
CA VAL A 509 15.42 -36.68 -8.98
C VAL A 509 16.93 -36.65 -9.19
N GLN A 510 17.44 -35.82 -10.10
CA GLN A 510 18.88 -35.67 -10.38
C GLN A 510 19.44 -34.51 -9.58
N ASN A 511 20.70 -34.53 -9.23
CA ASN A 511 21.42 -33.48 -8.52
C ASN A 511 20.62 -32.86 -7.35
N GLN A 512 19.87 -33.72 -6.65
CA GLN A 512 19.03 -33.33 -5.54
C GLN A 512 19.84 -32.64 -4.43
N ASN A 513 19.19 -31.74 -3.72
CA ASN A 513 19.71 -31.02 -2.56
C ASN A 513 20.88 -30.06 -2.83
N ARG A 514 21.21 -29.80 -4.08
CA ARG A 514 22.33 -28.90 -4.44
C ARG A 514 22.05 -27.44 -4.05
N PHE A 515 20.81 -27.01 -4.17
CA PHE A 515 20.38 -25.62 -3.90
C PHE A 515 19.09 -25.60 -3.06
N ASN A 516 19.04 -26.44 -2.04
CA ASN A 516 17.88 -26.43 -1.13
C ASN A 516 17.81 -25.12 -0.38
N GLU A 517 16.59 -24.66 -0.20
CA GLU A 517 16.27 -23.54 0.68
C GLU A 517 15.38 -24.04 1.82
N GLN A 518 15.73 -23.70 3.03
CA GLN A 518 14.98 -24.02 4.22
C GLN A 518 14.72 -22.77 5.03
N VAL A 519 13.45 -22.49 5.29
CA VAL A 519 13.06 -21.45 6.24
C VAL A 519 13.20 -22.03 7.64
N THR A 520 14.17 -21.56 8.41
CA THR A 520 14.48 -22.06 9.75
C THR A 520 13.48 -21.63 10.81
N GLY A 521 12.68 -20.61 10.54
CA GLY A 521 11.62 -20.12 11.41
C GLY A 521 10.97 -18.88 10.87
N TYR A 522 9.77 -18.62 11.32
CA TYR A 522 9.01 -17.39 11.12
C TYR A 522 8.90 -16.66 12.44
N ASP A 523 8.94 -15.33 12.40
CA ASP A 523 8.56 -14.57 13.55
C ASP A 523 7.05 -14.71 13.81
N LYS A 524 6.63 -14.41 15.03
CA LYS A 524 5.24 -14.50 15.46
C LYS A 524 4.58 -13.12 15.61
N MET A 525 5.08 -12.13 14.84
CA MET A 525 4.63 -10.74 14.87
C MET A 525 3.36 -10.51 14.05
#